data_e14ab818fe392664affc20f14cd4212b
#
_entry.id   e14ab818fe392664affc20f14cd4212b
#
_cell.length_a   1.000
_cell.length_b   1.000
_cell.length_c   1.000
_cell.angle_alpha   90.00
_cell.angle_beta   90.00
_cell.angle_gamma   90.00
#
_symmetry.space_group_name_H-M   'P 1'
#
loop_
_entity.id
_entity.type
_entity.pdbx_description
1 polymer ?
#
loop_
_entity_poly.entity_id
_entity_poly.type
_entity_poly.pdbx_seq_one_letter_code
_entity_poly.pdbx_strand_id
1 'polypeptide(L)'
;MKKKSHSIFAVLALALVIAAAIVVFALIRKYTPSKEHEDLTTYYHLTNSDEVAIVLNNEVTSSKARVIDGHIYIDYDFVHDNLNSRFYWDNNENILLYATTQNLISAQAEQTSYMVTKSSADYGRKIVTINSDTAYIDLDFVKEYSDFKYKHVKDPHRIIITSQWGKYQTCLLYTSDAADE
;
A
#
# COMPACT_ATOMS: atom_id res chain seq x y z
N MET A 1 37.70 13.95 66.17
CA MET A 1 36.93 14.63 65.09
C MET A 1 36.92 13.92 63.72
N LYS A 2 37.19 12.58 63.60
CA LYS A 2 37.18 11.84 62.31
C LYS A 2 35.84 11.17 61.93
N LYS A 3 34.87 11.03 62.83
CA LYS A 3 33.63 10.29 62.59
C LYS A 3 32.57 11.04 61.75
N LYS A 4 32.58 12.38 61.70
CA LYS A 4 31.63 13.20 60.92
C LYS A 4 31.92 13.21 59.41
N SER A 5 33.18 13.02 58.96
CA SER A 5 33.54 13.02 57.56
C SER A 5 33.00 11.81 56.80
N HIS A 6 33.03 10.62 57.39
CA HIS A 6 32.54 9.40 56.71
C HIS A 6 31.00 9.42 56.52
N SER A 7 30.24 10.07 57.41
CA SER A 7 28.80 10.21 57.25
C SER A 7 28.42 11.12 56.07
N ILE A 8 29.15 12.21 55.85
CA ILE A 8 28.93 13.12 54.73
C ILE A 8 29.24 12.44 53.38
N PHE A 9 30.35 11.69 53.34
CA PHE A 9 30.71 10.93 52.11
C PHE A 9 29.66 9.85 51.79
N ALA A 10 29.11 9.16 52.81
CA ALA A 10 28.07 8.16 52.64
C ALA A 10 26.76 8.78 52.09
N VAL A 11 26.36 9.94 52.59
CA VAL A 11 25.18 10.68 52.11
C VAL A 11 25.37 11.17 50.70
N LEU A 12 26.53 11.68 50.33
CA LEU A 12 26.86 12.10 48.96
C LEU A 12 26.84 10.91 47.99
N ALA A 13 27.45 9.79 48.39
CA ALA A 13 27.42 8.58 47.57
C ALA A 13 26.02 8.06 47.34
N LEU A 14 25.18 8.05 48.38
CA LEU A 14 23.78 7.66 48.27
C LEU A 14 22.98 8.59 47.31
N ALA A 15 23.17 9.91 47.44
CA ALA A 15 22.52 10.87 46.56
C ALA A 15 22.92 10.68 45.08
N LEU A 16 24.20 10.34 44.82
CA LEU A 16 24.71 10.09 43.48
C LEU A 16 24.11 8.80 42.87
N VAL A 17 23.95 7.75 43.69
CA VAL A 17 23.28 6.51 43.23
C VAL A 17 21.80 6.75 42.91
N ILE A 18 21.11 7.54 43.74
CA ILE A 18 19.69 7.89 43.47
C ILE A 18 19.57 8.71 42.20
N ALA A 19 20.44 9.70 41.99
CA ALA A 19 20.46 10.49 40.77
C ALA A 19 20.72 9.61 39.51
N ALA A 20 21.68 8.69 39.58
CA ALA A 20 21.97 7.75 38.52
C ALA A 20 20.77 6.83 38.23
N ALA A 21 20.09 6.33 39.25
CA ALA A 21 18.90 5.51 39.13
C ALA A 21 17.75 6.25 38.40
N ILE A 22 17.54 7.54 38.75
CA ILE A 22 16.52 8.38 38.12
C ILE A 22 16.85 8.58 36.61
N VAL A 23 18.11 8.84 36.27
CA VAL A 23 18.54 8.99 34.87
C VAL A 23 18.32 7.69 34.08
N VAL A 24 18.74 6.55 34.65
CA VAL A 24 18.52 5.24 34.02
C VAL A 24 17.04 4.95 33.84
N PHE A 25 16.20 5.22 34.84
CA PHE A 25 14.75 5.05 34.75
C PHE A 25 14.15 5.94 33.66
N ALA A 26 14.55 7.20 33.57
CA ALA A 26 14.11 8.12 32.54
C ALA A 26 14.52 7.64 31.12
N LEU A 27 15.75 7.11 30.98
CA LEU A 27 16.23 6.54 29.73
C LEU A 27 15.43 5.28 29.34
N ILE A 28 15.20 4.36 30.29
CA ILE A 28 14.39 3.17 30.06
C ILE A 28 13.00 3.58 29.58
N ARG A 29 12.34 4.53 30.27
CA ARG A 29 11.02 4.99 29.90
C ARG A 29 10.98 5.65 28.52
N LYS A 30 12.03 6.39 28.15
CA LYS A 30 12.14 7.06 26.85
C LYS A 30 12.37 6.08 25.69
N TYR A 31 13.15 5.02 25.93
CA TYR A 31 13.56 4.08 24.88
C TYR A 31 12.84 2.74 24.93
N THR A 32 11.95 2.52 25.94
CA THR A 32 11.10 1.34 25.93
C THR A 32 9.95 1.58 24.94
N PRO A 33 9.77 0.70 23.93
CA PRO A 33 8.64 0.82 23.01
C PRO A 33 7.33 0.83 23.79
N SER A 34 6.43 1.73 23.43
CA SER A 34 5.07 1.73 23.98
C SER A 34 4.44 0.36 23.74
N LYS A 35 3.78 -0.19 24.76
CA LYS A 35 2.94 -1.40 24.62
C LYS A 35 1.54 -1.08 24.12
N GLU A 36 1.26 0.19 23.83
CA GLU A 36 0.04 0.58 23.17
C GLU A 36 0.08 0.02 21.75
N HIS A 37 -0.67 -1.04 21.52
CA HIS A 37 -0.94 -1.54 20.19
C HIS A 37 -2.00 -0.61 19.57
N GLU A 38 -1.58 0.17 18.61
CA GLU A 38 -2.53 0.89 17.78
C GLU A 38 -3.37 -0.14 17.03
N ASP A 39 -4.69 0.03 17.04
CA ASP A 39 -5.57 -0.83 16.26
C ASP A 39 -5.24 -0.63 14.77
N LEU A 40 -4.72 -1.68 14.14
CA LEU A 40 -4.30 -1.64 12.75
C LEU A 40 -5.47 -1.31 11.79
N THR A 41 -6.71 -1.61 12.16
CA THR A 41 -7.89 -1.24 11.38
C THR A 41 -8.03 0.28 11.33
N THR A 42 -7.84 0.93 12.48
CA THR A 42 -7.82 2.39 12.58
C THR A 42 -6.62 2.98 11.84
N TYR A 43 -5.43 2.40 11.99
CA TYR A 43 -4.23 2.85 11.28
C TYR A 43 -4.37 2.81 9.76
N TYR A 44 -5.00 1.76 9.23
CA TYR A 44 -5.27 1.63 7.79
C TYR A 44 -6.56 2.31 7.35
N HIS A 45 -7.30 2.97 8.24
CA HIS A 45 -8.57 3.65 7.96
C HIS A 45 -9.58 2.74 7.23
N LEU A 46 -9.71 1.49 7.69
CA LEU A 46 -10.69 0.56 7.15
C LEU A 46 -12.04 0.78 7.84
N THR A 47 -13.07 1.04 7.04
CA THR A 47 -14.41 1.33 7.53
C THR A 47 -15.33 0.13 7.35
N ASN A 48 -15.16 -0.61 6.26
CA ASN A 48 -16.00 -1.75 5.92
C ASN A 48 -15.18 -3.04 5.89
N SER A 49 -15.84 -4.17 6.08
CA SER A 49 -15.19 -5.49 6.09
C SER A 49 -14.68 -5.95 4.72
N ASP A 50 -15.19 -5.37 3.65
CA ASP A 50 -14.79 -5.65 2.26
C ASP A 50 -13.66 -4.73 1.80
N GLU A 51 -13.34 -3.68 2.58
CA GLU A 51 -12.23 -2.78 2.26
C GLU A 51 -10.88 -3.42 2.53
N VAL A 52 -9.93 -3.14 1.65
CA VAL A 52 -8.56 -3.61 1.71
C VAL A 52 -7.62 -2.41 1.59
N ALA A 53 -6.78 -2.21 2.58
CA ALA A 53 -5.76 -1.16 2.52
C ALA A 53 -4.71 -1.46 1.45
N ILE A 54 -4.25 -0.44 0.77
CA ILE A 54 -3.19 -0.56 -0.22
C ILE A 54 -1.91 0.03 0.36
N VAL A 55 -0.86 -0.79 0.42
CA VAL A 55 0.50 -0.39 0.76
C VAL A 55 1.34 -0.50 -0.51
N LEU A 56 1.71 0.62 -1.09
CA LEU A 56 2.52 0.68 -2.30
C LEU A 56 3.97 1.07 -1.95
N ASN A 57 4.92 0.21 -2.29
CA ASN A 57 6.36 0.46 -2.05
C ASN A 57 6.68 0.88 -0.60
N ASN A 58 6.02 0.24 0.38
CA ASN A 58 6.10 0.50 1.82
C ASN A 58 5.37 1.77 2.31
N GLU A 59 4.61 2.44 1.49
CA GLU A 59 3.79 3.60 1.88
C GLU A 59 2.31 3.23 1.86
N VAL A 60 1.58 3.62 2.91
CA VAL A 60 0.12 3.44 2.97
C VAL A 60 -0.54 4.49 2.10
N THR A 61 -1.36 4.05 1.15
CA THR A 61 -2.09 4.96 0.26
C THR A 61 -3.47 5.32 0.82
N SER A 62 -4.03 6.43 0.34
CA SER A 62 -5.42 6.80 0.66
C SER A 62 -6.45 5.94 -0.08
N SER A 63 -6.07 5.41 -1.24
CA SER A 63 -6.93 4.52 -2.04
C SER A 63 -7.13 3.18 -1.35
N LYS A 64 -8.30 2.58 -1.60
CA LYS A 64 -8.67 1.26 -1.07
C LYS A 64 -8.99 0.30 -2.20
N ALA A 65 -8.62 -0.95 -2.01
CA ALA A 65 -9.13 -2.05 -2.80
C ALA A 65 -10.35 -2.67 -2.10
N ARG A 66 -11.03 -3.59 -2.76
CA ARG A 66 -12.19 -4.31 -2.23
C ARG A 66 -12.05 -5.81 -2.42
N VAL A 67 -12.63 -6.58 -1.50
CA VAL A 67 -12.86 -8.01 -1.68
C VAL A 67 -14.25 -8.21 -2.25
N ILE A 68 -14.35 -8.77 -3.46
CA ILE A 68 -15.60 -9.12 -4.13
C ILE A 68 -15.51 -10.60 -4.50
N ASP A 69 -16.45 -11.40 -4.04
CA ASP A 69 -16.48 -12.86 -4.26
C ASP A 69 -15.16 -13.58 -3.91
N GLY A 70 -14.45 -13.09 -2.87
CA GLY A 70 -13.19 -13.64 -2.41
C GLY A 70 -11.95 -13.21 -3.21
N HIS A 71 -12.11 -12.39 -4.24
CA HIS A 71 -11.04 -11.81 -5.06
C HIS A 71 -10.84 -10.34 -4.75
N ILE A 72 -9.63 -9.84 -5.00
CA ILE A 72 -9.30 -8.43 -4.76
C ILE A 72 -9.49 -7.64 -6.03
N TYR A 73 -10.29 -6.59 -5.90
CA TYR A 73 -10.53 -5.61 -6.95
C TYR A 73 -9.95 -4.27 -6.52
N ILE A 74 -9.32 -3.58 -7.46
CA ILE A 74 -8.64 -2.32 -7.22
C ILE A 74 -9.21 -1.24 -8.14
N ASP A 75 -9.33 -0.03 -7.63
CA ASP A 75 -9.81 1.13 -8.37
C ASP A 75 -9.00 1.34 -9.66
N TYR A 76 -9.69 1.62 -10.77
CA TYR A 76 -9.08 1.89 -12.06
C TYR A 76 -8.10 3.06 -12.01
N ASP A 77 -8.46 4.18 -11.36
CA ASP A 77 -7.58 5.34 -11.29
C ASP A 77 -6.26 4.99 -10.57
N PHE A 78 -6.36 4.19 -9.52
CA PHE A 78 -5.16 3.69 -8.85
C PHE A 78 -4.30 2.81 -9.77
N VAL A 79 -4.92 1.93 -10.54
CA VAL A 79 -4.19 1.07 -11.50
C VAL A 79 -3.49 1.90 -12.54
N HIS A 80 -4.20 2.84 -13.16
CA HIS A 80 -3.69 3.71 -14.20
C HIS A 80 -2.50 4.55 -13.72
N ASP A 81 -2.63 5.17 -12.55
CA ASP A 81 -1.64 6.12 -12.04
C ASP A 81 -0.42 5.44 -11.42
N ASN A 82 -0.59 4.26 -10.80
CA ASN A 82 0.44 3.67 -9.95
C ASN A 82 0.96 2.30 -10.42
N LEU A 83 0.23 1.60 -11.27
CA LEU A 83 0.60 0.26 -11.69
C LEU A 83 0.88 0.14 -13.19
N ASN A 84 -0.01 0.68 -14.02
CA ASN A 84 0.15 0.60 -15.47
C ASN A 84 -0.79 1.58 -16.20
N SER A 85 -0.29 2.68 -16.72
CA SER A 85 -1.07 3.69 -17.43
C SER A 85 -1.54 3.28 -18.85
N ARG A 86 -1.23 2.06 -19.28
CA ARG A 86 -1.75 1.53 -20.55
C ARG A 86 -3.17 1.00 -20.45
N PHE A 87 -3.67 0.77 -19.23
CA PHE A 87 -5.07 0.51 -19.01
C PHE A 87 -5.86 1.79 -19.22
N TYR A 88 -6.90 1.70 -20.01
CA TYR A 88 -7.81 2.80 -20.31
C TYR A 88 -9.25 2.36 -20.00
N TRP A 89 -9.96 3.16 -19.22
CA TRP A 89 -11.35 2.93 -18.91
C TRP A 89 -12.24 3.89 -19.70
N ASP A 90 -13.15 3.36 -20.49
CA ASP A 90 -14.18 4.13 -21.17
C ASP A 90 -15.47 4.12 -20.33
N ASN A 91 -15.75 5.26 -19.70
CA ASN A 91 -16.94 5.44 -18.86
C ASN A 91 -18.25 5.41 -19.65
N ASN A 92 -18.24 5.73 -20.96
CA ASN A 92 -19.44 5.77 -21.76
C ASN A 92 -19.88 4.36 -22.17
N GLU A 93 -18.89 3.55 -22.52
CA GLU A 93 -19.12 2.18 -22.99
C GLU A 93 -18.98 1.16 -21.83
N ASN A 94 -18.50 1.57 -20.66
CA ASN A 94 -18.15 0.69 -19.54
C ASN A 94 -17.21 -0.44 -19.94
N ILE A 95 -16.17 -0.11 -20.70
CA ILE A 95 -15.17 -1.03 -21.22
C ILE A 95 -13.78 -0.68 -20.71
N LEU A 96 -13.07 -1.69 -20.21
CA LEU A 96 -11.65 -1.63 -19.95
C LEU A 96 -10.88 -2.02 -21.22
N LEU A 97 -9.97 -1.16 -21.65
CA LEU A 97 -9.09 -1.38 -22.78
C LEU A 97 -7.65 -1.48 -22.32
N TYR A 98 -6.89 -2.38 -22.94
CA TYR A 98 -5.44 -2.48 -22.76
C TYR A 98 -4.78 -2.81 -24.08
N ALA A 99 -3.87 -1.94 -24.52
CA ALA A 99 -3.16 -2.11 -25.79
C ALA A 99 -1.73 -2.60 -25.57
N THR A 100 -1.38 -3.69 -26.22
CA THR A 100 0.00 -4.14 -26.41
C THR A 100 0.47 -3.83 -27.82
N THR A 101 1.73 -4.13 -28.14
CA THR A 101 2.26 -3.97 -29.50
C THR A 101 1.58 -4.88 -30.52
N GLN A 102 0.94 -5.97 -30.09
CA GLN A 102 0.38 -6.99 -30.98
C GLN A 102 -1.14 -7.17 -30.80
N ASN A 103 -1.68 -6.88 -29.62
CA ASN A 103 -3.06 -7.17 -29.27
C ASN A 103 -3.74 -5.96 -28.62
N LEU A 104 -5.02 -5.81 -28.93
CA LEU A 104 -5.95 -5.00 -28.16
C LEU A 104 -6.79 -5.93 -27.29
N ILE A 105 -6.78 -5.70 -25.99
CA ILE A 105 -7.61 -6.39 -25.02
C ILE A 105 -8.76 -5.47 -24.66
N SER A 106 -9.98 -5.99 -24.68
CA SER A 106 -11.17 -5.27 -24.22
C SER A 106 -12.04 -6.14 -23.32
N ALA A 107 -12.36 -5.64 -22.14
CA ALA A 107 -13.21 -6.32 -21.17
C ALA A 107 -14.38 -5.42 -20.80
N GLN A 108 -15.60 -5.88 -21.11
CA GLN A 108 -16.84 -5.22 -20.71
C GLN A 108 -17.04 -5.39 -19.21
N ALA A 109 -17.49 -4.32 -18.52
CA ALA A 109 -17.83 -4.43 -17.11
C ALA A 109 -18.89 -5.50 -16.88
N GLU A 110 -18.85 -6.11 -15.71
CA GLU A 110 -19.77 -7.15 -15.23
C GLU A 110 -19.75 -8.45 -16.05
N GLN A 111 -18.82 -8.61 -17.02
CA GLN A 111 -18.67 -9.82 -17.83
C GLN A 111 -17.45 -10.65 -17.36
N THR A 112 -17.53 -11.97 -17.58
CA THR A 112 -16.41 -12.89 -17.31
C THR A 112 -15.55 -13.12 -18.54
N SER A 113 -16.07 -12.81 -19.73
CA SER A 113 -15.36 -12.93 -20.99
C SER A 113 -14.76 -11.59 -21.43
N TYR A 114 -13.67 -11.66 -22.14
CA TYR A 114 -13.00 -10.52 -22.73
C TYR A 114 -12.51 -10.84 -24.14
N MET A 115 -12.21 -9.81 -24.92
CA MET A 115 -11.69 -9.97 -26.27
C MET A 115 -10.18 -9.73 -26.28
N VAL A 116 -9.46 -10.57 -27.01
CA VAL A 116 -8.05 -10.37 -27.37
C VAL A 116 -8.00 -10.21 -28.87
N THR A 117 -7.92 -8.98 -29.34
CA THR A 117 -8.01 -8.58 -30.75
C THR A 117 -9.34 -9.04 -31.36
N LYS A 118 -9.40 -10.24 -31.95
CA LYS A 118 -10.59 -10.80 -32.60
C LYS A 118 -11.07 -12.11 -31.96
N SER A 119 -10.41 -12.55 -30.90
CA SER A 119 -10.73 -13.81 -30.22
C SER A 119 -11.32 -13.54 -28.86
N SER A 120 -12.38 -14.25 -28.51
CA SER A 120 -12.94 -14.20 -27.16
C SER A 120 -12.21 -15.16 -26.24
N ALA A 121 -11.94 -14.76 -25.01
CA ALA A 121 -11.42 -15.58 -23.93
C ALA A 121 -12.35 -15.46 -22.71
N ASP A 122 -12.45 -16.51 -21.93
CA ASP A 122 -13.20 -16.49 -20.66
C ASP A 122 -12.20 -16.45 -19.49
N TYR A 123 -12.35 -15.45 -18.62
CA TYR A 123 -11.53 -15.31 -17.43
C TYR A 123 -12.07 -16.11 -16.23
N GLY A 124 -13.31 -16.60 -16.33
CA GLY A 124 -13.97 -17.37 -15.30
C GLY A 124 -14.55 -16.54 -14.13
N ARG A 125 -14.31 -15.22 -14.09
CA ARG A 125 -14.89 -14.27 -13.15
C ARG A 125 -14.93 -12.89 -13.76
N LYS A 126 -15.66 -11.96 -13.15
CA LYS A 126 -15.75 -10.59 -13.66
C LYS A 126 -14.35 -9.94 -13.64
N ILE A 127 -13.93 -9.35 -14.74
CA ILE A 127 -12.66 -8.61 -14.83
C ILE A 127 -12.82 -7.21 -14.27
N VAL A 128 -13.96 -6.57 -14.59
CA VAL A 128 -14.30 -5.23 -14.09
C VAL A 128 -15.68 -5.28 -13.45
N THR A 129 -15.81 -4.65 -12.31
CA THR A 129 -17.09 -4.41 -11.64
C THR A 129 -17.25 -2.93 -11.33
N ILE A 130 -18.47 -2.43 -11.37
CA ILE A 130 -18.79 -1.03 -11.08
C ILE A 130 -19.44 -0.94 -9.70
N ASN A 131 -18.92 -0.09 -8.85
CA ASN A 131 -19.50 0.19 -7.54
C ASN A 131 -19.50 1.71 -7.31
N SER A 132 -20.69 2.30 -7.11
CA SER A 132 -20.87 3.74 -6.89
C SER A 132 -20.11 4.60 -7.92
N ASP A 133 -20.30 4.30 -9.20
CA ASP A 133 -19.70 4.94 -10.37
C ASP A 133 -18.16 4.79 -10.49
N THR A 134 -17.55 3.98 -9.64
CA THR A 134 -16.13 3.66 -9.71
C THR A 134 -15.94 2.27 -10.33
N ALA A 135 -15.05 2.19 -11.32
CA ALA A 135 -14.65 0.92 -11.93
C ALA A 135 -13.55 0.27 -11.07
N TYR A 136 -13.82 -0.96 -10.64
CA TYR A 136 -12.87 -1.80 -9.91
C TYR A 136 -12.41 -2.95 -10.82
N ILE A 137 -11.11 -3.13 -10.95
CA ILE A 137 -10.50 -4.15 -11.82
C ILE A 137 -9.94 -5.27 -10.95
N ASP A 138 -10.14 -6.51 -11.35
CA ASP A 138 -9.53 -7.68 -10.70
C ASP A 138 -8.00 -7.54 -10.68
N LEU A 139 -7.42 -7.63 -9.49
CA LEU A 139 -5.99 -7.37 -9.29
C LEU A 139 -5.09 -8.41 -9.97
N ASP A 140 -5.55 -9.67 -10.07
CA ASP A 140 -4.80 -10.71 -10.78
C ASP A 140 -4.80 -10.47 -12.28
N PHE A 141 -5.91 -9.96 -12.83
CA PHE A 141 -5.96 -9.54 -14.23
C PHE A 141 -5.00 -8.40 -14.51
N VAL A 142 -4.96 -7.37 -13.65
CA VAL A 142 -3.99 -6.27 -13.77
C VAL A 142 -2.56 -6.80 -13.72
N LYS A 143 -2.29 -7.74 -12.81
CA LYS A 143 -0.96 -8.35 -12.65
C LYS A 143 -0.50 -9.14 -13.87
N GLU A 144 -1.42 -9.77 -14.60
CA GLU A 144 -1.08 -10.51 -15.83
C GLU A 144 -0.45 -9.61 -16.91
N TYR A 145 -0.84 -8.32 -16.92
CA TYR A 145 -0.39 -7.34 -17.93
C TYR A 145 0.53 -6.24 -17.35
N SER A 146 0.99 -6.41 -16.10
CA SER A 146 1.78 -5.39 -15.41
C SER A 146 2.91 -6.00 -14.60
N ASP A 147 4.04 -5.31 -14.54
CA ASP A 147 5.22 -5.77 -13.78
C ASP A 147 5.17 -5.24 -12.34
N PHE A 148 4.38 -5.92 -11.51
CA PHE A 148 4.40 -5.71 -10.07
C PHE A 148 4.22 -7.03 -9.31
N LYS A 149 4.57 -7.01 -8.03
CA LYS A 149 4.32 -8.12 -7.10
C LYS A 149 3.40 -7.64 -6.01
N TYR A 150 2.49 -8.49 -5.55
CA TYR A 150 1.69 -8.19 -4.40
C TYR A 150 1.56 -9.36 -3.43
N LYS A 151 1.28 -9.04 -2.17
CA LYS A 151 0.96 -9.99 -1.10
C LYS A 151 -0.31 -9.52 -0.40
N HIS A 152 -1.29 -10.40 -0.29
CA HIS A 152 -2.50 -10.14 0.50
C HIS A 152 -2.30 -10.63 1.94
N VAL A 153 -2.64 -9.80 2.91
CA VAL A 153 -2.70 -10.11 4.34
C VAL A 153 -4.13 -9.90 4.81
N LYS A 154 -4.72 -10.90 5.46
CA LYS A 154 -6.15 -10.91 5.79
C LYS A 154 -6.50 -10.20 7.09
N ASP A 155 -5.56 -10.04 7.99
CA ASP A 155 -5.81 -9.42 9.29
C ASP A 155 -4.72 -8.38 9.64
N PRO A 156 -5.06 -7.07 9.62
CA PRO A 156 -6.20 -6.49 8.91
C PRO A 156 -6.06 -6.64 7.40
N HIS A 157 -7.17 -6.57 6.68
CA HIS A 157 -7.16 -6.72 5.23
C HIS A 157 -6.29 -5.65 4.56
N ARG A 158 -5.16 -6.06 3.99
CA ARG A 158 -4.27 -5.19 3.23
C ARG A 158 -3.55 -5.93 2.12
N ILE A 159 -3.28 -5.24 1.04
CA ILE A 159 -2.37 -5.68 -0.01
C ILE A 159 -1.09 -4.86 0.05
N ILE A 160 0.04 -5.55 -0.04
CA ILE A 160 1.36 -4.93 -0.12
C ILE A 160 1.84 -5.10 -1.55
N ILE A 161 1.91 -4.00 -2.28
CA ILE A 161 2.30 -3.95 -3.68
C ILE A 161 3.71 -3.41 -3.79
N THR A 162 4.55 -4.10 -4.57
CA THR A 162 5.87 -3.62 -4.98
C THR A 162 5.86 -3.45 -6.48
N SER A 163 5.92 -2.21 -6.94
CA SER A 163 5.93 -1.81 -8.35
C SER A 163 7.12 -0.91 -8.64
N GLN A 164 7.68 -1.04 -9.84
CA GLN A 164 8.72 -0.13 -10.33
C GLN A 164 8.17 0.95 -11.28
N TRP A 165 6.87 0.97 -11.53
CA TRP A 165 6.23 1.83 -12.51
C TRP A 165 6.58 3.32 -12.33
N GLY A 166 6.47 3.85 -11.11
CA GLY A 166 6.78 5.25 -10.82
C GLY A 166 8.26 5.64 -11.01
N LYS A 167 9.18 4.67 -10.93
CA LYS A 167 10.61 4.92 -11.17
C LYS A 167 10.92 5.18 -12.63
N TYR A 168 10.21 4.53 -13.54
CA TYR A 168 10.41 4.74 -14.99
C TYR A 168 9.83 6.06 -15.46
N GLN A 169 8.72 6.51 -14.92
CA GLN A 169 8.15 7.82 -15.25
C GLN A 169 9.07 8.98 -14.82
N THR A 170 9.68 8.90 -13.65
CA THR A 170 10.62 9.91 -13.18
C THR A 170 11.89 9.95 -14.05
N CYS A 171 12.34 8.79 -14.55
CA CYS A 171 13.52 8.72 -15.41
C CYS A 171 13.28 9.33 -16.80
N LEU A 172 12.07 9.19 -17.36
CA LEU A 172 11.70 9.77 -18.65
C LEU A 172 11.53 11.28 -18.59
N LEU A 173 11.06 11.84 -17.49
CA LEU A 173 10.95 13.29 -17.28
C LEU A 173 12.35 13.96 -17.22
N TYR A 174 13.34 13.30 -16.61
CA TYR A 174 14.71 13.84 -16.56
C TYR A 174 15.43 13.83 -17.91
N THR A 175 15.09 12.93 -18.82
CA THR A 175 15.72 12.85 -20.14
C THR A 175 15.12 13.82 -21.16
N SER A 176 13.88 14.30 -20.96
CA SER A 176 13.27 15.29 -21.85
C SER A 176 13.77 16.73 -21.58
N ASP A 177 14.06 17.06 -20.32
CA ASP A 177 14.60 18.38 -19.95
C ASP A 177 16.07 18.58 -20.36
N ALA A 178 16.82 17.49 -20.58
CA ALA A 178 18.22 17.56 -20.99
C ALA A 178 18.43 17.70 -22.52
N ALA A 179 17.36 17.66 -23.30
CA ALA A 179 17.42 17.74 -24.77
C ALA A 179 17.10 19.15 -25.34
N ASP A 180 16.72 20.10 -24.46
CA ASP A 180 16.34 21.47 -24.85
C ASP A 180 17.37 22.55 -24.46
N GLU A 181 18.65 22.16 -24.13
CA GLU A 181 19.78 23.11 -23.99
C GLU A 181 20.79 23.00 -25.14
#